data_830b042aa57e8afc0feda6da23cf9446
#
_entry.id   830b042aa57e8afc0feda6da23cf9446
#
_cell.length_a   1.000
_cell.length_b   1.000
_cell.length_c   1.000
_cell.angle_alpha   90.00
_cell.angle_beta   90.00
_cell.angle_gamma   90.00
#
_symmetry.space_group_name_H-M   'P 1'
#
loop_
_entity.id
_entity.type
_entity.pdbx_description
1 polymer ?
#
loop_
_entity_poly.entity_id
_entity_poly.type
_entity_poly.pdbx_seq_one_letter_code
_entity_poly.pdbx_strand_id
1 'polypeptide(L)'
;EVPRAAVTAHQIAEVADFFSFGTNDLTQMTLGFSRDDIAKFLPIYLEKGILKNDPFQILDRNGVGQLIREAVFKGRGTRENLKCGICGEHGGEPSSVEFCHFAGLNYVSCSPFRVPIARLAAAHAALKEA
;
A
#
# COMPACT_ATOMS: atom_id res chain seq x y z
N GLU A 1 0.26 -4.61 8.68
CA GLU A 1 1.58 -4.71 8.02
C GLU A 1 2.08 -6.14 7.78
N VAL A 2 1.40 -7.13 8.34
CA VAL A 2 1.74 -8.53 8.09
C VAL A 2 0.71 -9.18 7.16
N PRO A 3 1.12 -10.05 6.22
CA PRO A 3 0.21 -10.72 5.29
C PRO A 3 -0.91 -11.49 5.99
N ARG A 4 -0.63 -12.11 7.13
CA ARG A 4 -1.63 -12.81 7.93
C ARG A 4 -2.78 -11.88 8.33
N ALA A 5 -2.49 -10.65 8.76
CA ALA A 5 -3.53 -9.68 9.14
C ALA A 5 -4.39 -9.30 7.93
N ALA A 6 -3.80 -9.13 6.75
CA ALA A 6 -4.54 -8.86 5.52
C ALA A 6 -5.51 -10.00 5.18
N VAL A 7 -5.04 -11.25 5.26
CA VAL A 7 -5.85 -12.44 4.96
C VAL A 7 -6.99 -12.65 5.97
N THR A 8 -6.75 -12.32 7.24
CA THR A 8 -7.74 -12.46 8.34
C THR A 8 -8.43 -11.14 8.70
N ALA A 9 -8.46 -10.18 7.79
CA ALA A 9 -8.97 -8.82 8.04
C ALA A 9 -10.41 -8.76 8.54
N HIS A 10 -11.27 -9.71 8.14
CA HIS A 10 -12.63 -9.82 8.64
C HIS A 10 -12.71 -10.02 10.16
N GLN A 11 -11.81 -10.83 10.74
CA GLN A 11 -11.76 -11.05 12.19
C GLN A 11 -11.27 -9.79 12.93
N ILE A 12 -10.28 -9.10 12.37
CA ILE A 12 -9.75 -7.87 12.96
C ILE A 12 -10.80 -6.74 12.91
N ALA A 13 -11.59 -6.68 11.84
CA ALA A 13 -12.63 -5.68 11.66
C ALA A 13 -13.77 -5.77 12.69
N GLU A 14 -13.95 -6.90 13.38
CA GLU A 14 -14.93 -7.03 14.46
C GLU A 14 -14.65 -6.04 15.60
N VAL A 15 -13.37 -5.74 15.86
CA VAL A 15 -12.94 -4.88 16.98
C VAL A 15 -12.22 -3.60 16.55
N ALA A 16 -11.79 -3.48 15.30
CA ALA A 16 -11.04 -2.33 14.82
C ALA A 16 -11.96 -1.18 14.40
N ASP A 17 -11.59 0.04 14.73
CA ASP A 17 -12.29 1.25 14.27
C ASP A 17 -11.83 1.71 12.89
N PHE A 18 -10.60 1.40 12.51
CA PHE A 18 -10.03 1.68 11.18
C PHE A 18 -8.88 0.72 10.86
N PHE A 19 -8.49 0.67 9.60
CA PHE A 19 -7.27 -0.02 9.16
C PHE A 19 -6.24 0.99 8.64
N SER A 20 -4.98 0.75 9.01
CA SER A 20 -3.82 1.44 8.44
C SER A 20 -2.79 0.42 7.99
N PHE A 21 -2.54 0.34 6.69
CA PHE A 21 -1.58 -0.61 6.14
C PHE A 21 -0.16 -0.05 6.25
N GLY A 22 0.71 -0.72 7.01
CA GLY A 22 2.14 -0.47 7.06
C GLY A 22 2.81 -1.06 5.83
N THR A 23 2.80 -0.33 4.71
CA THR A 23 3.17 -0.87 3.40
C THR A 23 4.64 -1.22 3.28
N ASN A 24 5.52 -0.62 4.07
CA ASN A 24 6.94 -1.00 4.08
C ASN A 24 7.12 -2.44 4.58
N ASP A 25 6.54 -2.76 5.74
CA ASP A 25 6.66 -4.09 6.33
C ASP A 25 5.81 -5.12 5.59
N LEU A 26 4.64 -4.73 5.10
CA LEU A 26 3.83 -5.60 4.24
C LEU A 26 4.58 -5.98 2.96
N THR A 27 5.31 -5.04 2.35
CA THR A 27 6.18 -5.30 1.19
C THR A 27 7.31 -6.25 1.55
N GLN A 28 8.01 -5.99 2.66
CA GLN A 28 9.10 -6.82 3.15
C GLN A 28 8.67 -8.28 3.35
N MET A 29 7.54 -8.48 4.01
CA MET A 29 7.04 -9.82 4.32
C MET A 29 6.44 -10.53 3.10
N THR A 30 5.80 -9.79 2.20
CA THR A 30 5.21 -10.37 0.99
C THR A 30 6.28 -10.86 0.00
N LEU A 31 7.37 -10.10 -0.15
CA LEU A 31 8.47 -10.46 -1.04
C LEU A 31 9.56 -11.31 -0.36
N GLY A 32 9.52 -11.43 0.96
CA GLY A 32 10.61 -12.07 1.72
C GLY A 32 11.91 -11.26 1.68
N PHE A 33 11.83 -9.95 1.53
CA PHE A 33 12.98 -9.05 1.46
C PHE A 33 13.25 -8.39 2.80
N SER A 34 14.51 -8.31 3.20
CA SER A 34 14.94 -7.49 4.32
C SER A 34 15.32 -6.09 3.83
N ARG A 35 14.75 -5.04 4.42
CA ARG A 35 15.13 -3.64 4.11
C ARG A 35 16.59 -3.36 4.41
N ASP A 36 17.18 -4.05 5.40
CA ASP A 36 18.59 -3.89 5.76
C ASP A 36 19.53 -4.58 4.75
N ASP A 37 19.06 -5.62 4.09
CA ASP A 37 19.86 -6.41 3.15
C ASP A 37 19.61 -6.11 1.67
N ILE A 38 18.50 -5.42 1.36
CA ILE A 38 18.05 -5.23 -0.03
C ILE A 38 19.08 -4.49 -0.90
N ALA A 39 19.88 -3.60 -0.31
CA ALA A 39 20.93 -2.87 -1.01
C ALA A 39 21.98 -3.78 -1.65
N LYS A 40 22.13 -5.02 -1.18
CA LYS A 40 23.07 -6.00 -1.69
C LYS A 40 22.67 -6.60 -3.04
N PHE A 41 21.37 -6.67 -3.33
CA PHE A 41 20.88 -7.36 -4.54
C PHE A 41 19.92 -6.50 -5.39
N LEU A 42 19.20 -5.55 -4.81
CA LEU A 42 18.23 -4.74 -5.53
C LEU A 42 18.80 -4.03 -6.76
N PRO A 43 20.00 -3.40 -6.70
CA PRO A 43 20.57 -2.76 -7.89
C PRO A 43 20.73 -3.72 -9.07
N ILE A 44 21.16 -4.94 -8.79
CA ILE A 44 21.32 -6.00 -9.79
C ILE A 44 19.96 -6.44 -10.36
N TYR A 45 18.94 -6.52 -9.52
CA TYR A 45 17.59 -6.89 -9.94
C TYR A 45 16.95 -5.84 -10.85
N LEU A 46 17.19 -4.56 -10.56
CA LEU A 46 16.72 -3.44 -11.40
C LEU A 46 17.49 -3.39 -12.73
N GLU A 47 18.82 -3.53 -12.71
CA GLU A 47 19.67 -3.54 -13.90
C GLU A 47 19.29 -4.69 -14.86
N LYS A 48 19.04 -5.87 -14.33
CA LYS A 48 18.63 -7.05 -15.10
C LYS A 48 17.14 -7.08 -15.47
N GLY A 49 16.36 -6.09 -15.05
CA GLY A 49 14.91 -6.03 -15.30
C GLY A 49 14.11 -7.13 -14.58
N ILE A 50 14.67 -7.77 -13.56
CA ILE A 50 13.95 -8.75 -12.70
C ILE A 50 12.85 -8.03 -11.93
N LEU A 51 13.17 -6.84 -11.39
CA LEU A 51 12.21 -5.89 -10.86
C LEU A 51 12.19 -4.65 -11.74
N LYS A 52 10.99 -4.15 -12.02
CA LYS A 52 10.82 -2.92 -12.80
C LYS A 52 11.15 -1.67 -11.97
N ASN A 53 10.80 -1.69 -10.70
CA ASN A 53 10.98 -0.59 -9.76
C ASN A 53 11.40 -1.15 -8.40
N ASP A 54 11.95 -0.26 -7.56
CA ASP A 54 12.16 -0.55 -6.14
C ASP A 54 10.79 -0.70 -5.45
N PRO A 55 10.46 -1.90 -4.92
CA PRO A 55 9.15 -2.16 -4.33
C PRO A 55 8.92 -1.43 -3.00
N PHE A 56 9.96 -0.86 -2.38
CA PHE A 56 9.83 -0.03 -1.20
C PHE A 56 9.55 1.44 -1.52
N GLN A 57 9.74 1.85 -2.77
CA GLN A 57 9.40 3.19 -3.24
C GLN A 57 8.08 3.21 -4.00
N ILE A 58 7.89 2.26 -4.90
CA ILE A 58 6.67 2.12 -5.72
C ILE A 58 5.97 0.82 -5.33
N LEU A 59 4.71 0.94 -4.94
CA LEU A 59 3.93 -0.20 -4.44
C LEU A 59 3.86 -1.34 -5.48
N ASP A 60 4.20 -2.54 -5.05
CA ASP A 60 3.91 -3.76 -5.80
C ASP A 60 2.39 -4.00 -5.85
N ARG A 61 1.79 -3.58 -6.96
CA ARG A 61 0.33 -3.67 -7.14
C ARG A 61 -0.19 -5.10 -7.26
N ASN A 62 0.65 -6.02 -7.70
CA ASN A 62 0.25 -7.40 -7.98
C ASN A 62 0.28 -8.29 -6.74
N GLY A 63 1.28 -8.14 -5.87
CA GLY A 63 1.40 -8.89 -4.62
C GLY A 63 0.85 -8.11 -3.45
N VAL A 64 1.57 -7.08 -3.01
CA VAL A 64 1.18 -6.25 -1.85
C VAL A 64 -0.18 -5.58 -2.07
N GLY A 65 -0.39 -5.04 -3.27
CA GLY A 65 -1.67 -4.41 -3.64
C GLY A 65 -2.85 -5.37 -3.61
N GLN A 66 -2.65 -6.63 -3.97
CA GLN A 66 -3.68 -7.65 -3.87
C GLN A 66 -4.07 -7.91 -2.41
N LEU A 67 -3.09 -8.02 -1.51
CA LEU A 67 -3.36 -8.18 -0.07
C LEU A 67 -4.12 -6.98 0.51
N ILE A 68 -3.79 -5.77 0.09
CA ILE A 68 -4.51 -4.56 0.52
C ILE A 68 -5.97 -4.61 0.05
N ARG A 69 -6.23 -4.90 -1.23
CA ARG A 69 -7.60 -5.01 -1.76
C ARG A 69 -8.42 -6.07 -1.04
N GLU A 70 -7.82 -7.23 -0.82
CA GLU A 70 -8.46 -8.33 -0.11
C GLU A 70 -8.81 -7.94 1.33
N ALA A 71 -7.89 -7.26 2.03
CA ALA A 71 -8.12 -6.79 3.39
C ALA A 71 -9.21 -5.72 3.47
N VAL A 72 -9.25 -4.77 2.53
CA VAL A 72 -10.31 -3.77 2.44
C VAL A 72 -11.67 -4.43 2.19
N PHE A 73 -11.74 -5.35 1.23
CA PHE A 73 -12.96 -6.07 0.90
C PHE A 73 -13.48 -6.88 2.11
N LYS A 74 -12.62 -7.67 2.74
CA LYS A 74 -12.98 -8.48 3.91
C LYS A 74 -13.33 -7.62 5.12
N GLY A 75 -12.56 -6.56 5.37
CA GLY A 75 -12.81 -5.65 6.48
C GLY A 75 -14.16 -4.95 6.37
N ARG A 76 -14.49 -4.44 5.18
CA ARG A 76 -15.79 -3.80 4.91
C ARG A 76 -16.95 -4.78 4.83
N GLY A 77 -16.70 -6.04 4.51
CA GLY A 77 -17.70 -7.09 4.63
C GLY A 77 -18.16 -7.33 6.08
N THR A 78 -17.30 -7.06 7.05
CA THR A 78 -17.62 -7.14 8.48
C THR A 78 -18.09 -5.80 9.05
N ARG A 79 -17.45 -4.69 8.65
CA ARG A 79 -17.77 -3.32 9.08
C ARG A 79 -17.86 -2.41 7.86
N GLU A 80 -19.05 -2.17 7.36
CA GLU A 80 -19.33 -1.46 6.09
C GLU A 80 -18.59 -0.11 5.96
N ASN A 81 -18.59 0.68 7.02
CA ASN A 81 -17.98 2.03 7.04
C ASN A 81 -16.53 2.02 7.56
N LEU A 82 -15.84 0.89 7.52
CA LEU A 82 -14.46 0.79 7.99
C LEU A 82 -13.55 1.73 7.18
N LYS A 83 -12.92 2.68 7.87
CA LYS A 83 -11.92 3.56 7.26
C LYS A 83 -10.62 2.81 7.06
N CYS A 84 -10.10 2.87 5.84
CA CYS A 84 -8.85 2.22 5.48
C CYS A 84 -7.88 3.23 4.87
N GLY A 85 -6.62 3.15 5.24
CA GLY A 85 -5.58 3.99 4.69
C GLY A 85 -4.22 3.32 4.72
N ILE A 86 -3.21 3.99 4.21
CA ILE A 86 -1.83 3.51 4.27
C ILE A 86 -0.91 4.48 5.00
N CYS A 87 0.15 3.94 5.56
CA CYS A 87 1.33 4.67 6.01
C CYS A 87 2.58 4.01 5.40
N GLY A 88 3.68 4.75 5.35
CA GLY A 88 4.93 4.32 4.73
C GLY A 88 5.30 5.17 3.51
N GLU A 89 6.39 4.82 2.86
CA GLU A 89 6.94 5.60 1.74
C GLU A 89 5.98 5.72 0.55
N HIS A 90 5.16 4.70 0.32
CA HIS A 90 4.20 4.63 -0.77
C HIS A 90 3.11 5.72 -0.70
N GLY A 91 2.79 6.22 0.51
CA GLY A 91 1.78 7.26 0.69
C GLY A 91 2.13 8.61 0.05
N GLY A 92 3.40 8.84 -0.27
CA GLY A 92 3.87 10.04 -0.96
C GLY A 92 4.26 9.81 -2.44
N GLU A 93 4.11 8.57 -2.95
CA GLU A 93 4.47 8.24 -4.32
C GLU A 93 3.23 8.26 -5.23
N PRO A 94 3.23 9.04 -6.35
CA PRO A 94 2.04 9.32 -7.14
C PRO A 94 1.28 8.09 -7.64
N SER A 95 2.00 7.10 -8.18
CA SER A 95 1.34 5.91 -8.74
C SER A 95 0.77 5.01 -7.66
N SER A 96 1.39 4.99 -6.49
CA SER A 96 0.90 4.27 -5.32
C SER A 96 -0.34 4.95 -4.72
N VAL A 97 -0.37 6.29 -4.69
CA VAL A 97 -1.56 7.07 -4.29
C VAL A 97 -2.72 6.80 -5.24
N GLU A 98 -2.47 6.79 -6.55
CA GLU A 98 -3.48 6.41 -7.55
C GLU A 98 -4.03 5.00 -7.28
N PHE A 99 -3.15 4.02 -7.02
CA PHE A 99 -3.59 2.67 -6.65
C PHE A 99 -4.49 2.68 -5.41
N CYS A 100 -4.13 3.45 -4.37
CA CYS A 100 -4.91 3.57 -3.14
C CYS A 100 -6.31 4.11 -3.41
N HIS A 101 -6.45 5.09 -4.30
CA HIS A 101 -7.75 5.61 -4.73
C HIS A 101 -8.61 4.50 -5.34
N PHE A 102 -8.11 3.77 -6.34
CA PHE A 102 -8.86 2.69 -7.00
C PHE A 102 -9.05 1.44 -6.13
N ALA A 103 -8.24 1.25 -5.09
CA ALA A 103 -8.47 0.23 -4.08
C ALA A 103 -9.51 0.64 -3.03
N GLY A 104 -10.06 1.86 -3.13
CA GLY A 104 -11.10 2.36 -2.26
C GLY A 104 -10.60 2.81 -0.88
N LEU A 105 -9.33 3.18 -0.74
CA LEU A 105 -8.81 3.68 0.51
C LEU A 105 -9.31 5.11 0.77
N ASN A 106 -9.46 5.46 2.05
CA ASN A 106 -9.99 6.75 2.47
C ASN A 106 -8.90 7.81 2.64
N TYR A 107 -7.67 7.39 2.94
CA TYR A 107 -6.56 8.31 3.18
C TYR A 107 -5.20 7.66 2.90
N VAL A 108 -4.20 8.50 2.68
CA VAL A 108 -2.78 8.13 2.70
C VAL A 108 -2.04 9.02 3.69
N SER A 109 -1.06 8.47 4.40
CA SER A 109 -0.12 9.22 5.21
C SER A 109 1.21 9.33 4.50
N CYS A 110 1.83 10.50 4.53
CA CYS A 110 3.16 10.73 3.98
C CYS A 110 3.91 11.79 4.78
N SER A 111 5.21 11.94 4.52
CA SER A 111 5.98 13.02 5.11
C SER A 111 5.41 14.39 4.69
N PRO A 112 5.55 15.45 5.54
CA PRO A 112 5.00 16.77 5.25
C PRO A 112 5.41 17.32 3.88
N PHE A 113 6.66 17.09 3.47
CA PHE A 113 7.20 17.55 2.17
C PHE A 113 6.55 16.88 0.96
N ARG A 114 5.94 15.71 1.13
CA ARG A 114 5.26 14.96 0.07
C ARG A 114 3.76 15.24 -0.01
N VAL A 115 3.19 15.95 0.96
CA VAL A 115 1.75 16.25 0.97
C VAL A 115 1.26 16.94 -0.31
N PRO A 116 1.94 17.96 -0.88
CA PRO A 116 1.49 18.58 -2.12
C PRO A 116 1.44 17.58 -3.28
N ILE A 117 2.44 16.70 -3.40
CA ILE A 117 2.52 15.66 -4.44
C ILE A 117 1.39 14.64 -4.25
N ALA A 118 1.18 14.18 -3.03
CA ALA A 118 0.12 13.21 -2.72
C ALA A 118 -1.28 13.78 -3.01
N ARG A 119 -1.53 15.03 -2.67
CA ARG A 119 -2.80 15.71 -2.98
C ARG A 119 -3.02 15.83 -4.49
N LEU A 120 -2.00 16.21 -5.25
CA LEU A 120 -2.09 16.30 -6.71
C LEU A 120 -2.35 14.92 -7.33
N ALA A 121 -1.66 13.89 -6.87
CA ALA A 121 -1.86 12.51 -7.33
C ALA A 121 -3.28 12.02 -7.04
N ALA A 122 -3.82 12.30 -5.85
CA ALA A 122 -5.19 11.97 -5.49
C ALA A 122 -6.22 12.70 -6.37
N ALA A 123 -6.00 13.99 -6.66
CA ALA A 123 -6.85 14.75 -7.57
C ALA A 123 -6.81 14.18 -9.01
N HIS A 124 -5.64 13.81 -9.50
CA HIS A 124 -5.51 13.16 -10.81
C HIS A 124 -6.24 11.81 -10.85
N ALA A 125 -6.15 11.01 -9.78
CA ALA A 125 -6.85 9.73 -9.71
C ALA A 125 -8.38 9.93 -9.75
N ALA A 126 -8.90 10.90 -9.01
CA ALA A 126 -10.33 11.23 -9.01
C ALA A 126 -10.83 11.70 -10.39
N LEU A 127 -10.02 12.50 -11.11
CA LEU A 127 -10.37 12.95 -12.46
C LEU A 127 -10.36 11.82 -13.52
N LYS A 128 -9.62 10.74 -13.28
CA LYS A 128 -9.63 9.57 -14.17
C LYS A 128 -10.86 8.68 -13.99
N GLU A 129 -11.54 8.81 -12.87
CA GLU A 129 -12.75 8.06 -12.54
C GLU A 129 -14.03 8.78 -13.00
N ALA A 130 -13.94 10.09 -13.25
CA ALA A 130 -15.03 10.95 -13.70
C ALA A 130 -15.25 10.84 -15.22
#